data_384b786f2f67ea49a4028f42081fe525
#
_entry.id   384b786f2f67ea49a4028f42081fe525
#
_cell.length_a   1.000
_cell.length_b   1.000
_cell.length_c   1.000
_cell.angle_alpha   90.00
_cell.angle_beta   90.00
_cell.angle_gamma   90.00
#
_symmetry.space_group_name_H-M   'P 1'
#
loop_
_entity.id
_entity.type
_entity.pdbx_description
1 polymer ?
#
loop_
_entity_poly.entity_id
_entity_poly.type
_entity_poly.pdbx_seq_one_letter_code
_entity_poly.pdbx_strand_id
1 'polypeptide(L)'
;MSRRTLPALAALVFLALAAPVRAAEMDSPLILISLDGFRHDYCEKYPEDSRTLREMRAGGASARGLVPVFPSNTFPGHYSLVTGLHPARHGIVNNDFFDAERGAFFHYFQPGSFREGSWWGGEPIWVTAERQGRRAAAHFWVGSEAVIGGVRPTFWKPFDYSTPFARRLDEVCDWLRKPATERPAIVAFYLEEVNGAGHRFGPDSPEVALAVRKVDSHLAEMRVRLRELGLTPNFVVVSDHGMTATALDRVVVLDDILDPRTVQIDSDGSLLALRPLTGTADELVAKFRSVPRVRAFRAEDLPAHLAMRPGPRVAPVWVLPDEGWHIAPRATVERLRRKYPEKGYLAGDHGYDPRHRSMHGILIAEGPAFRAGHVVPEVSAVQVYDLLCALIGVKPAPNDGDDRLRREMLR
;
A
#
# COMPACT_ATOMS: atom_id res chain seq x y z
N MET A 1 -41.57 8.73 -70.26
CA MET A 1 -40.23 9.01 -69.77
C MET A 1 -40.36 9.50 -68.35
N SER A 2 -40.22 8.61 -67.37
CA SER A 2 -40.49 8.89 -65.97
C SER A 2 -39.17 8.76 -65.19
N ARG A 3 -38.71 9.84 -64.59
CA ARG A 3 -37.59 9.83 -63.63
C ARG A 3 -38.15 9.57 -62.23
N ARG A 4 -37.76 8.47 -61.62
CA ARG A 4 -38.00 8.17 -60.22
C ARG A 4 -36.76 8.59 -59.37
N THR A 5 -36.94 9.57 -58.54
CA THR A 5 -36.03 9.94 -57.44
C THR A 5 -36.39 9.12 -56.24
N LEU A 6 -35.41 8.40 -55.67
CA LEU A 6 -35.49 7.76 -54.31
C LEU A 6 -34.93 8.71 -53.29
N PRO A 7 -35.51 8.77 -52.09
CA PRO A 7 -35.00 9.62 -51.01
C PRO A 7 -33.92 8.91 -50.20
N ALA A 8 -32.82 9.62 -49.97
CA ALA A 8 -31.83 9.32 -48.95
C ALA A 8 -32.21 10.08 -47.66
N LEU A 9 -32.73 9.40 -46.66
CA LEU A 9 -32.84 9.95 -45.30
C LEU A 9 -33.12 8.81 -44.32
N ALA A 10 -32.10 8.29 -43.62
CA ALA A 10 -32.20 7.65 -42.33
C ALA A 10 -30.85 7.05 -41.90
N ALA A 11 -29.91 7.86 -41.40
CA ALA A 11 -28.76 7.36 -40.62
C ALA A 11 -28.09 8.50 -39.82
N LEU A 12 -28.82 9.11 -38.87
CA LEU A 12 -28.22 10.15 -38.01
C LEU A 12 -29.01 10.33 -36.69
N VAL A 13 -29.25 9.28 -35.92
CA VAL A 13 -29.82 9.42 -34.56
C VAL A 13 -29.36 8.30 -33.64
N PHE A 14 -28.10 7.98 -33.47
CA PHE A 14 -27.67 7.06 -32.41
C PHE A 14 -26.31 7.38 -31.78
N LEU A 15 -25.76 8.58 -31.94
CA LEU A 15 -24.46 8.94 -31.35
C LEU A 15 -24.54 9.96 -30.20
N ALA A 16 -25.70 10.42 -29.76
CA ALA A 16 -25.81 11.55 -28.83
C ALA A 16 -26.04 11.18 -27.35
N LEU A 17 -26.25 9.92 -26.99
CA LEU A 17 -26.59 9.54 -25.61
C LEU A 17 -25.45 8.91 -24.79
N ALA A 18 -24.37 8.50 -25.40
CA ALA A 18 -23.25 7.89 -24.67
C ALA A 18 -22.20 8.92 -24.17
N ALA A 19 -22.14 10.11 -24.75
CA ALA A 19 -21.14 11.12 -24.38
C ALA A 19 -21.37 11.79 -23.00
N PRO A 20 -22.60 12.11 -22.55
CA PRO A 20 -22.78 12.77 -21.26
C PRO A 20 -22.51 11.87 -20.05
N VAL A 21 -22.78 10.57 -20.13
CA VAL A 21 -22.52 9.62 -19.02
C VAL A 21 -21.01 9.45 -18.83
N ARG A 22 -20.26 9.29 -19.89
CA ARG A 22 -18.79 9.13 -19.81
C ARG A 22 -18.07 10.41 -19.35
N ALA A 23 -18.60 11.60 -19.69
CA ALA A 23 -18.06 12.86 -19.19
C ALA A 23 -18.34 13.06 -17.69
N ALA A 24 -19.53 12.70 -17.20
CA ALA A 24 -19.88 12.79 -15.79
C ALA A 24 -19.09 11.79 -14.91
N GLU A 25 -18.76 10.61 -15.43
CA GLU A 25 -17.90 9.62 -14.73
C GLU A 25 -16.45 10.10 -14.61
N MET A 26 -15.93 10.82 -15.60
CA MET A 26 -14.58 11.41 -15.57
C MET A 26 -14.46 12.63 -14.64
N ASP A 27 -15.57 13.27 -14.26
CA ASP A 27 -15.58 14.41 -13.34
C ASP A 27 -15.68 14.01 -11.85
N SER A 28 -15.93 12.73 -11.57
CA SER A 28 -15.95 12.19 -10.21
C SER A 28 -14.52 12.06 -9.66
N PRO A 29 -14.15 12.79 -8.60
CA PRO A 29 -12.81 12.66 -8.04
C PRO A 29 -12.61 11.25 -7.47
N LEU A 30 -11.39 10.73 -7.56
CA LEU A 30 -10.97 9.49 -6.93
C LEU A 30 -10.43 9.78 -5.54
N ILE A 31 -10.95 9.08 -4.52
CA ILE A 31 -10.41 9.09 -3.16
C ILE A 31 -9.81 7.72 -2.89
N LEU A 32 -8.49 7.65 -2.93
CA LEU A 32 -7.72 6.47 -2.56
C LEU A 32 -7.40 6.56 -1.07
N ILE A 33 -7.88 5.61 -0.28
CA ILE A 33 -7.69 5.57 1.17
C ILE A 33 -6.92 4.32 1.53
N SER A 34 -5.81 4.46 2.25
CA SER A 34 -5.12 3.33 2.86
C SER A 34 -5.43 3.25 4.35
N LEU A 35 -5.83 2.06 4.79
CA LEU A 35 -5.95 1.66 6.19
C LEU A 35 -4.77 0.74 6.50
N ASP A 36 -3.68 1.31 7.04
CA ASP A 36 -2.43 0.60 7.31
C ASP A 36 -2.67 -0.61 8.22
N GLY A 37 -2.17 -1.78 7.81
CA GLY A 37 -2.26 -3.01 8.59
C GLY A 37 -3.68 -3.59 8.74
N PHE A 38 -4.65 -3.14 7.93
CA PHE A 38 -6.03 -3.63 7.99
C PHE A 38 -6.12 -5.00 7.32
N ARG A 39 -6.11 -6.08 8.15
CA ARG A 39 -6.12 -7.47 7.68
C ARG A 39 -7.43 -7.81 6.95
N HIS A 40 -7.34 -8.65 5.94
CA HIS A 40 -8.43 -9.00 5.02
C HIS A 40 -9.73 -9.48 5.68
N ASP A 41 -9.65 -10.05 6.89
CA ASP A 41 -10.77 -10.65 7.63
C ASP A 41 -11.39 -9.74 8.69
N TYR A 42 -10.90 -8.51 8.89
CA TYR A 42 -11.39 -7.64 9.96
C TYR A 42 -12.84 -7.18 9.77
N CYS A 43 -13.31 -7.06 8.53
CA CYS A 43 -14.72 -6.74 8.29
C CYS A 43 -15.68 -7.87 8.73
N GLU A 44 -15.25 -9.12 8.60
CA GLU A 44 -15.99 -10.31 9.05
C GLU A 44 -15.84 -10.54 10.55
N LYS A 45 -14.64 -10.29 11.07
CA LYS A 45 -14.32 -10.49 12.49
C LYS A 45 -14.95 -9.45 13.40
N TYR A 46 -15.04 -8.22 12.93
CA TYR A 46 -15.58 -7.06 13.66
C TYR A 46 -16.73 -6.40 12.90
N PRO A 47 -17.86 -7.12 12.68
CA PRO A 47 -18.93 -6.65 11.80
C PRO A 47 -19.63 -5.38 12.30
N GLU A 48 -19.73 -5.19 13.62
CA GLU A 48 -20.35 -4.00 14.22
C GLU A 48 -19.40 -2.78 14.20
N ASP A 49 -18.09 -3.03 14.09
CA ASP A 49 -17.05 -2.01 14.08
C ASP A 49 -16.65 -1.58 12.66
N SER A 50 -17.17 -2.25 11.62
CA SER A 50 -16.84 -2.03 10.20
C SER A 50 -18.07 -1.84 9.31
N ARG A 51 -19.10 -1.20 9.85
CA ARG A 51 -20.38 -1.01 9.17
C ARG A 51 -20.24 -0.29 7.83
N THR A 52 -19.52 0.83 7.80
CA THR A 52 -19.30 1.65 6.60
C THR A 52 -18.55 0.86 5.53
N LEU A 53 -17.48 0.17 5.90
CA LEU A 53 -16.72 -0.69 4.98
C LEU A 53 -17.59 -1.80 4.39
N ARG A 54 -18.46 -2.41 5.19
CA ARG A 54 -19.39 -3.45 4.71
C ARG A 54 -20.47 -2.88 3.78
N GLU A 55 -20.99 -1.68 4.07
CA GLU A 55 -21.90 -0.96 3.17
C GLU A 55 -21.22 -0.63 1.83
N MET A 56 -19.97 -0.16 1.86
CA MET A 56 -19.17 0.11 0.65
C MET A 56 -18.95 -1.17 -0.17
N ARG A 57 -18.68 -2.32 0.47
CA ARG A 57 -18.57 -3.63 -0.22
C ARG A 57 -19.90 -4.04 -0.87
N ALA A 58 -21.01 -3.84 -0.20
CA ALA A 58 -22.33 -4.19 -0.72
C ALA A 58 -22.78 -3.28 -1.87
N GLY A 59 -22.46 -1.99 -1.79
CA GLY A 59 -22.79 -0.97 -2.80
C GLY A 59 -21.83 -0.91 -3.99
N GLY A 60 -20.66 -1.53 -3.89
CA GLY A 60 -19.58 -1.42 -4.86
C GLY A 60 -18.91 -2.74 -5.19
N ALA A 61 -17.61 -2.71 -5.49
CA ALA A 61 -16.82 -3.89 -5.82
C ALA A 61 -15.73 -4.13 -4.78
N SER A 62 -15.35 -5.39 -4.54
CA SER A 62 -14.29 -5.73 -3.59
C SER A 62 -13.51 -6.97 -4.00
N ALA A 63 -12.30 -7.14 -3.47
CA ALA A 63 -11.55 -8.38 -3.58
C ALA A 63 -11.69 -9.23 -2.30
N ARG A 64 -11.54 -10.56 -2.43
CA ARG A 64 -11.49 -11.48 -1.27
C ARG A 64 -10.24 -11.30 -0.40
N GLY A 65 -9.23 -10.63 -0.93
CA GLY A 65 -7.99 -10.27 -0.28
C GLY A 65 -7.09 -9.52 -1.24
N LEU A 66 -6.34 -8.55 -0.71
CA LEU A 66 -5.30 -7.84 -1.44
C LEU A 66 -3.95 -8.41 -1.00
N VAL A 67 -3.33 -9.18 -1.90
CA VAL A 67 -2.03 -9.82 -1.67
C VAL A 67 -0.95 -8.75 -1.72
N PRO A 68 -0.21 -8.49 -0.62
CA PRO A 68 0.83 -7.47 -0.60
C PRO A 68 2.04 -7.89 -1.43
N VAL A 69 2.96 -6.94 -1.63
CA VAL A 69 4.31 -7.25 -2.13
C VAL A 69 5.19 -7.80 -1.02
N PHE A 70 6.36 -8.35 -1.37
CA PHE A 70 7.38 -8.74 -0.40
C PHE A 70 8.51 -7.70 -0.37
N PRO A 71 8.97 -7.28 0.82
CA PRO A 71 8.40 -7.54 2.16
C PRO A 71 7.01 -6.90 2.31
N SER A 72 6.13 -7.56 3.10
CA SER A 72 4.79 -7.05 3.40
C SER A 72 4.86 -5.92 4.42
N ASN A 73 5.59 -4.86 4.08
CA ASN A 73 5.91 -3.70 4.93
C ASN A 73 5.35 -2.41 4.34
N THR A 74 5.16 -1.40 5.20
CA THR A 74 4.46 -0.15 4.91
C THR A 74 5.00 0.59 3.70
N PHE A 75 6.32 0.86 3.65
CA PHE A 75 6.89 1.66 2.56
C PHE A 75 6.88 0.93 1.22
N PRO A 76 7.39 -0.32 1.10
CA PRO A 76 7.27 -1.05 -0.15
C PRO A 76 5.81 -1.30 -0.56
N GLY A 77 4.91 -1.62 0.39
CA GLY A 77 3.49 -1.88 0.13
C GLY A 77 2.79 -0.67 -0.47
N HIS A 78 2.81 0.47 0.24
CA HIS A 78 2.17 1.71 -0.23
C HIS A 78 2.73 2.21 -1.55
N TYR A 79 4.04 2.09 -1.76
CA TYR A 79 4.62 2.57 -3.00
C TYR A 79 4.34 1.64 -4.19
N SER A 80 4.23 0.33 -3.95
CA SER A 80 3.77 -0.63 -4.96
C SER A 80 2.30 -0.40 -5.37
N LEU A 81 1.41 -0.07 -4.43
CA LEU A 81 0.00 0.25 -4.72
C LEU A 81 -0.15 1.42 -5.72
N VAL A 82 0.74 2.39 -5.68
CA VAL A 82 0.65 3.62 -6.49
C VAL A 82 1.58 3.65 -7.69
N THR A 83 2.46 2.66 -7.86
CA THR A 83 3.37 2.53 -9.02
C THR A 83 3.08 1.31 -9.87
N GLY A 84 2.37 0.31 -9.32
CA GLY A 84 2.20 -1.00 -9.95
C GLY A 84 3.51 -1.80 -10.07
N LEU A 85 4.57 -1.43 -9.35
CA LEU A 85 5.86 -2.08 -9.43
C LEU A 85 6.15 -2.89 -8.16
N HIS A 86 6.90 -3.98 -8.32
CA HIS A 86 7.48 -4.69 -7.18
C HIS A 86 8.66 -3.91 -6.55
N PRO A 87 8.98 -4.12 -5.25
CA PRO A 87 10.01 -3.38 -4.51
C PRO A 87 11.38 -3.36 -5.20
N ALA A 88 11.81 -4.47 -5.77
CA ALA A 88 13.09 -4.53 -6.51
C ALA A 88 13.11 -3.64 -7.77
N ARG A 89 11.94 -3.24 -8.31
CA ARG A 89 11.83 -2.38 -9.49
C ARG A 89 11.68 -0.91 -9.15
N HIS A 90 10.89 -0.57 -8.12
CA HIS A 90 10.76 0.82 -7.69
C HIS A 90 11.81 1.24 -6.67
N GLY A 91 12.62 0.30 -6.17
CA GLY A 91 13.81 0.58 -5.36
C GLY A 91 13.57 0.83 -3.87
N ILE A 92 12.35 0.86 -3.38
CA ILE A 92 12.02 0.89 -1.95
C ILE A 92 11.84 -0.56 -1.50
N VAL A 93 12.97 -1.21 -1.21
CA VAL A 93 13.01 -2.66 -0.98
C VAL A 93 12.62 -3.08 0.44
N ASN A 94 12.57 -2.13 1.37
CA ASN A 94 12.03 -2.27 2.73
C ASN A 94 11.79 -0.90 3.35
N ASN A 95 11.32 -0.85 4.61
CA ASN A 95 11.23 0.40 5.40
C ASN A 95 12.62 0.98 5.69
N ASP A 96 13.60 0.12 5.97
CA ASP A 96 15.00 0.45 6.15
C ASP A 96 15.86 -0.47 5.28
N PHE A 97 16.82 0.07 4.55
CA PHE A 97 17.76 -0.69 3.71
C PHE A 97 18.99 0.13 3.36
N PHE A 98 20.08 -0.57 3.04
CA PHE A 98 21.33 0.04 2.56
C PHE A 98 21.41 -0.03 1.04
N ASP A 99 21.83 1.06 0.42
CA ASP A 99 22.16 1.11 -1.00
C ASP A 99 23.69 1.08 -1.16
N ALA A 100 24.21 -0.03 -1.69
CA ALA A 100 25.66 -0.27 -1.82
C ALA A 100 26.33 0.66 -2.85
N GLU A 101 25.63 1.10 -3.88
CA GLU A 101 26.16 2.07 -4.85
C GLU A 101 26.22 3.48 -4.27
N ARG A 102 25.26 3.85 -3.44
CA ARG A 102 25.24 5.17 -2.77
C ARG A 102 26.11 5.19 -1.52
N GLY A 103 26.41 4.04 -0.92
CA GLY A 103 27.08 3.95 0.37
C GLY A 103 26.26 4.55 1.51
N ALA A 104 24.92 4.50 1.42
CA ALA A 104 24.00 5.18 2.35
C ALA A 104 22.77 4.32 2.70
N PHE A 105 22.23 4.55 3.89
CA PHE A 105 20.97 3.96 4.34
C PHE A 105 19.77 4.83 3.95
N PHE A 106 18.72 4.17 3.50
CA PHE A 106 17.36 4.69 3.51
C PHE A 106 16.71 4.35 4.85
N HIS A 107 16.10 5.34 5.51
CA HIS A 107 15.38 5.18 6.76
C HIS A 107 14.02 5.88 6.66
N TYR A 108 12.95 5.12 6.90
CA TYR A 108 11.58 5.63 6.71
C TYR A 108 11.15 6.72 7.71
N PHE A 109 11.84 6.87 8.85
CA PHE A 109 11.61 7.97 9.80
C PHE A 109 12.60 9.14 9.67
N GLN A 110 13.55 9.08 8.72
CA GLN A 110 14.51 10.15 8.53
C GLN A 110 14.13 11.01 7.31
N PRO A 111 13.72 12.29 7.51
CA PRO A 111 13.32 13.18 6.41
C PRO A 111 14.40 13.35 5.34
N GLY A 112 15.68 13.27 5.70
CA GLY A 112 16.80 13.30 4.77
C GLY A 112 16.81 12.11 3.80
N SER A 113 16.20 10.98 4.16
CA SER A 113 16.05 9.84 3.27
C SER A 113 14.76 9.94 2.44
N PHE A 114 13.59 9.84 3.08
CA PHE A 114 12.32 9.67 2.35
C PHE A 114 11.87 10.90 1.55
N ARG A 115 12.41 12.10 1.81
CA ARG A 115 12.13 13.31 1.01
C ARG A 115 13.04 13.48 -0.21
N GLU A 116 14.09 12.70 -0.30
CA GLU A 116 15.01 12.75 -1.44
C GLU A 116 14.46 11.91 -2.60
N GLY A 117 14.09 12.57 -3.70
CA GLY A 117 13.44 11.94 -4.86
C GLY A 117 14.24 10.83 -5.54
N SER A 118 15.56 10.85 -5.43
CA SER A 118 16.45 9.86 -6.06
C SER A 118 16.40 8.46 -5.42
N TRP A 119 15.77 8.31 -4.24
CA TRP A 119 15.46 7.00 -3.67
C TRP A 119 14.28 6.29 -4.37
N TRP A 120 13.36 7.06 -4.95
CA TRP A 120 12.08 6.60 -5.45
C TRP A 120 12.12 6.34 -6.95
N GLY A 121 12.14 5.08 -7.34
CA GLY A 121 12.06 4.69 -8.75
C GLY A 121 10.62 4.50 -9.21
N GLY A 122 10.43 4.36 -10.51
CA GLY A 122 9.10 4.25 -11.11
C GLY A 122 8.33 5.59 -11.16
N GLU A 123 7.05 5.50 -11.48
CA GLU A 123 6.18 6.67 -11.63
C GLU A 123 4.90 6.46 -10.79
N PRO A 124 4.80 7.07 -9.60
CA PRO A 124 3.62 6.94 -8.78
C PRO A 124 2.42 7.70 -9.38
N ILE A 125 1.20 7.29 -9.01
CA ILE A 125 -0.06 7.77 -9.59
C ILE A 125 -0.19 9.29 -9.63
N TRP A 126 0.33 10.00 -8.65
CA TRP A 126 0.32 11.48 -8.65
C TRP A 126 1.25 12.06 -9.71
N VAL A 127 2.41 11.43 -9.98
CA VAL A 127 3.31 11.86 -11.06
C VAL A 127 2.68 11.56 -12.41
N THR A 128 2.09 10.39 -12.58
CA THR A 128 1.34 10.01 -13.80
C THR A 128 0.20 10.96 -14.08
N ALA A 129 -0.58 11.33 -13.05
CA ALA A 129 -1.68 12.30 -13.16
C ALA A 129 -1.18 13.68 -13.58
N GLU A 130 -0.22 14.25 -12.84
CA GLU A 130 0.32 15.60 -13.09
C GLU A 130 0.95 15.72 -14.49
N ARG A 131 1.73 14.72 -14.92
CA ARG A 131 2.33 14.68 -16.26
C ARG A 131 1.32 14.64 -17.39
N GLN A 132 0.11 14.12 -17.13
CA GLN A 132 -0.98 14.05 -18.09
C GLN A 132 -2.05 15.14 -17.86
N GLY A 133 -1.71 16.22 -17.14
CA GLY A 133 -2.56 17.39 -16.95
C GLY A 133 -3.72 17.18 -15.96
N ARG A 134 -3.66 16.13 -15.13
CA ARG A 134 -4.62 15.87 -14.05
C ARG A 134 -3.97 16.17 -12.70
N ARG A 135 -4.50 17.14 -11.95
CA ARG A 135 -3.96 17.49 -10.63
C ARG A 135 -4.15 16.35 -9.65
N ALA A 136 -3.16 16.15 -8.80
CA ALA A 136 -3.19 15.16 -7.74
C ALA A 136 -3.07 15.81 -6.36
N ALA A 137 -3.62 15.13 -5.35
CA ALA A 137 -3.46 15.48 -3.95
C ALA A 137 -2.97 14.26 -3.14
N ALA A 138 -2.17 14.50 -2.12
CA ALA A 138 -1.73 13.47 -1.17
C ALA A 138 -1.74 14.00 0.26
N HIS A 139 -2.41 13.28 1.14
CA HIS A 139 -2.41 13.55 2.56
C HIS A 139 -1.74 12.37 3.29
N PHE A 140 -0.45 12.55 3.62
CA PHE A 140 0.38 11.58 4.34
C PHE A 140 0.73 10.29 3.56
N TRP A 141 0.54 10.23 2.25
CA TRP A 141 0.89 9.01 1.51
C TRP A 141 2.41 8.84 1.37
N VAL A 142 2.89 7.61 1.56
CA VAL A 142 4.31 7.24 1.44
C VAL A 142 4.87 7.66 0.08
N GLY A 143 5.98 8.42 0.09
CA GLY A 143 6.66 8.94 -1.09
C GLY A 143 6.12 10.28 -1.62
N SER A 144 4.95 10.76 -1.16
CA SER A 144 4.38 12.02 -1.67
C SER A 144 5.13 13.28 -1.25
N GLU A 145 5.98 13.19 -0.24
CA GLU A 145 6.83 14.28 0.22
C GLU A 145 8.10 14.48 -0.64
N ALA A 146 8.43 13.51 -1.47
CA ALA A 146 9.59 13.57 -2.36
C ALA A 146 9.24 14.20 -3.72
N VAL A 147 10.21 14.84 -4.35
CA VAL A 147 10.14 15.26 -5.77
C VAL A 147 10.57 14.08 -6.63
N ILE A 148 9.60 13.30 -7.13
CA ILE A 148 9.88 12.09 -7.89
C ILE A 148 9.82 12.39 -9.38
N GLY A 149 10.91 12.11 -10.10
CA GLY A 149 10.99 12.43 -11.54
C GLY A 149 10.74 13.90 -11.86
N GLY A 150 11.09 14.82 -10.95
CA GLY A 150 10.88 16.26 -11.08
C GLY A 150 9.46 16.75 -10.72
N VAL A 151 8.57 15.85 -10.23
CA VAL A 151 7.15 16.15 -10.00
C VAL A 151 6.75 15.84 -8.55
N ARG A 152 5.86 16.66 -8.00
CA ARG A 152 5.10 16.44 -6.75
C ARG A 152 3.60 16.51 -7.01
N PRO A 153 2.76 15.98 -6.12
CA PRO A 153 1.33 16.31 -6.16
C PRO A 153 1.13 17.83 -6.05
N THR A 154 0.18 18.39 -6.80
CA THR A 154 -0.18 19.83 -6.70
C THR A 154 -0.56 20.20 -5.26
N PHE A 155 -1.27 19.31 -4.56
CA PHE A 155 -1.65 19.48 -3.16
C PHE A 155 -1.05 18.34 -2.34
N TRP A 156 -0.36 18.67 -1.26
CA TRP A 156 0.19 17.64 -0.38
C TRP A 156 0.42 18.16 1.04
N LYS A 157 0.46 17.24 1.99
CA LYS A 157 0.79 17.51 3.39
C LYS A 157 1.87 16.55 3.85
N PRO A 158 2.88 17.04 4.58
CA PRO A 158 3.87 16.18 5.22
C PRO A 158 3.22 15.36 6.33
N PHE A 159 3.73 14.14 6.55
CA PHE A 159 3.26 13.26 7.59
C PHE A 159 3.46 13.88 8.98
N ASP A 160 2.36 13.94 9.75
CA ASP A 160 2.33 14.45 11.12
C ASP A 160 1.26 13.75 11.94
N TYR A 161 1.67 12.88 12.85
CA TYR A 161 0.79 12.15 13.76
C TYR A 161 -0.07 13.05 14.66
N SER A 162 0.36 14.28 14.90
CA SER A 162 -0.36 15.21 15.77
C SER A 162 -1.57 15.86 15.08
N THR A 163 -1.66 15.78 13.76
CA THR A 163 -2.76 16.38 13.00
C THR A 163 -4.04 15.56 13.14
N PRO A 164 -5.10 16.06 13.81
CA PRO A 164 -6.35 15.33 13.97
C PRO A 164 -7.04 15.03 12.63
N PHE A 165 -7.74 13.91 12.56
CA PHE A 165 -8.49 13.51 11.35
C PHE A 165 -9.41 14.61 10.81
N ALA A 166 -10.18 15.28 11.67
CA ALA A 166 -11.08 16.38 11.27
C ALA A 166 -10.34 17.48 10.50
N ARG A 167 -9.16 17.87 10.96
CA ARG A 167 -8.32 18.87 10.27
C ARG A 167 -7.84 18.36 8.92
N ARG A 168 -7.42 17.09 8.86
CA ARG A 168 -6.98 16.43 7.63
C ARG A 168 -8.12 16.37 6.60
N LEU A 169 -9.34 16.07 7.06
CA LEU A 169 -10.54 16.04 6.22
C LEU A 169 -10.94 17.44 5.75
N ASP A 170 -10.84 18.47 6.59
CA ASP A 170 -11.08 19.86 6.19
C ASP A 170 -10.17 20.27 5.03
N GLU A 171 -8.88 19.93 5.10
CA GLU A 171 -7.91 20.23 4.03
C GLU A 171 -8.26 19.51 2.72
N VAL A 172 -8.69 18.25 2.78
CA VAL A 172 -9.19 17.51 1.60
C VAL A 172 -10.44 18.17 1.03
N CYS A 173 -11.40 18.56 1.88
CA CYS A 173 -12.59 19.29 1.45
C CYS A 173 -12.26 20.61 0.76
N ASP A 174 -11.28 21.36 1.28
CA ASP A 174 -10.83 22.62 0.67
C ASP A 174 -10.21 22.42 -0.70
N TRP A 175 -9.45 21.35 -0.90
CA TRP A 175 -8.92 21.00 -2.22
C TRP A 175 -10.05 20.62 -3.20
N LEU A 176 -11.06 19.92 -2.73
CA LEU A 176 -12.17 19.43 -3.54
C LEU A 176 -13.25 20.48 -3.81
N ARG A 177 -13.34 21.57 -3.02
CA ARG A 177 -14.20 22.74 -3.30
C ARG A 177 -13.75 23.59 -4.48
N LYS A 178 -12.50 23.43 -4.91
CA LYS A 178 -11.98 24.18 -6.05
C LYS A 178 -12.79 23.91 -7.33
N PRO A 179 -12.79 24.86 -8.29
CA PRO A 179 -13.40 24.63 -9.58
C PRO A 179 -12.92 23.32 -10.24
N ALA A 180 -13.72 22.68 -11.06
CA ALA A 180 -13.40 21.40 -11.69
C ALA A 180 -12.04 21.39 -12.44
N THR A 181 -11.65 22.52 -13.04
CA THR A 181 -10.35 22.70 -13.72
C THR A 181 -9.15 22.81 -12.77
N GLU A 182 -9.39 23.05 -11.48
CA GLU A 182 -8.36 23.20 -10.45
C GLU A 182 -8.37 22.08 -9.40
N ARG A 183 -9.48 21.36 -9.32
CA ARG A 183 -9.71 20.28 -8.38
C ARG A 183 -8.77 19.09 -8.67
N PRO A 184 -8.22 18.41 -7.63
CA PRO A 184 -7.48 17.18 -7.85
C PRO A 184 -8.40 16.07 -8.39
N ALA A 185 -7.92 15.35 -9.41
CA ALA A 185 -8.60 14.17 -9.95
C ALA A 185 -8.46 12.97 -9.00
N ILE A 186 -7.40 12.95 -8.19
CA ILE A 186 -7.13 11.93 -7.17
C ILE A 186 -6.68 12.59 -5.88
N VAL A 187 -7.18 12.06 -4.75
CA VAL A 187 -6.69 12.34 -3.41
C VAL A 187 -6.23 11.01 -2.80
N ALA A 188 -4.95 10.87 -2.51
CA ALA A 188 -4.41 9.75 -1.74
C ALA A 188 -4.40 10.12 -0.25
N PHE A 189 -5.04 9.30 0.60
CA PHE A 189 -5.24 9.56 2.03
C PHE A 189 -4.86 8.35 2.86
N TYR A 190 -4.05 8.53 3.91
CA TYR A 190 -3.49 7.45 4.73
C TYR A 190 -4.03 7.50 6.17
N LEU A 191 -4.34 6.34 6.75
CA LEU A 191 -4.79 6.15 8.13
C LEU A 191 -3.99 5.03 8.80
N GLU A 192 -3.39 5.33 9.97
CA GLU A 192 -2.39 4.47 10.65
C GLU A 192 -2.93 3.68 11.86
N GLU A 193 -4.15 3.93 12.29
CA GLU A 193 -4.65 3.52 13.60
C GLU A 193 -4.66 2.00 13.81
N VAL A 194 -5.02 1.23 12.78
CA VAL A 194 -5.16 -0.23 12.88
C VAL A 194 -3.80 -0.89 13.01
N ASN A 195 -2.81 -0.44 12.23
CA ASN A 195 -1.44 -0.92 12.32
C ASN A 195 -0.84 -0.69 13.71
N GLY A 196 -0.99 0.53 14.22
CA GLY A 196 -0.49 0.88 15.57
C GLY A 196 -1.08 0.02 16.68
N ALA A 197 -2.39 -0.24 16.64
CA ALA A 197 -3.07 -1.13 17.58
C ALA A 197 -2.58 -2.59 17.42
N GLY A 198 -2.44 -3.07 16.18
CA GLY A 198 -1.94 -4.41 15.88
C GLY A 198 -0.56 -4.69 16.46
N HIS A 199 0.39 -3.78 16.28
CA HIS A 199 1.73 -3.89 16.84
C HIS A 199 1.74 -3.94 18.37
N ARG A 200 0.93 -3.09 19.00
CA ARG A 200 0.96 -2.91 20.45
C ARG A 200 0.23 -3.99 21.22
N PHE A 201 -0.93 -4.43 20.71
CA PHE A 201 -1.87 -5.28 21.42
C PHE A 201 -2.10 -6.65 20.77
N GLY A 202 -1.65 -6.81 19.53
CA GLY A 202 -1.84 -8.00 18.71
C GLY A 202 -3.06 -7.90 17.78
N PRO A 203 -3.04 -8.62 16.65
CA PRO A 203 -4.01 -8.47 15.56
C PRO A 203 -5.45 -8.85 15.94
N ASP A 204 -5.63 -9.60 17.02
CA ASP A 204 -6.92 -10.13 17.44
C ASP A 204 -7.43 -9.51 18.76
N SER A 205 -6.82 -8.39 19.18
CA SER A 205 -7.13 -7.72 20.42
C SER A 205 -8.38 -6.84 20.35
N PRO A 206 -9.04 -6.55 21.50
CA PRO A 206 -10.12 -5.57 21.57
C PRO A 206 -9.72 -4.18 21.10
N GLU A 207 -8.46 -3.80 21.29
CA GLU A 207 -7.91 -2.52 20.87
C GLU A 207 -7.87 -2.40 19.33
N VAL A 208 -7.62 -3.51 18.62
CA VAL A 208 -7.74 -3.54 17.15
C VAL A 208 -9.20 -3.36 16.73
N ALA A 209 -10.18 -3.97 17.42
CA ALA A 209 -11.60 -3.73 17.14
C ALA A 209 -11.97 -2.25 17.30
N LEU A 210 -11.47 -1.59 18.35
CA LEU A 210 -11.67 -0.15 18.55
C LEU A 210 -11.00 0.70 17.45
N ALA A 211 -9.82 0.31 16.98
CA ALA A 211 -9.14 0.97 15.88
C ALA A 211 -9.91 0.79 14.55
N VAL A 212 -10.46 -0.41 14.28
CA VAL A 212 -11.35 -0.67 13.14
C VAL A 212 -12.57 0.24 13.20
N ARG A 213 -13.27 0.32 14.35
CA ARG A 213 -14.41 1.24 14.54
C ARG A 213 -14.02 2.70 14.27
N LYS A 214 -12.84 3.11 14.71
CA LYS A 214 -12.36 4.48 14.51
C LYS A 214 -12.18 4.80 13.02
N VAL A 215 -11.46 3.97 12.28
CA VAL A 215 -11.25 4.21 10.83
C VAL A 215 -12.55 4.07 10.04
N ASP A 216 -13.47 3.18 10.42
CA ASP A 216 -14.80 3.06 9.83
C ASP A 216 -15.63 4.34 10.01
N SER A 217 -15.56 4.94 11.21
CA SER A 217 -16.19 6.23 11.51
C SER A 217 -15.59 7.38 10.69
N HIS A 218 -14.27 7.38 10.48
CA HIS A 218 -13.60 8.34 9.62
C HIS A 218 -14.06 8.24 8.16
N LEU A 219 -14.24 7.01 7.65
CA LEU A 219 -14.80 6.78 6.32
C LEU A 219 -16.24 7.27 6.21
N ALA A 220 -17.08 7.01 7.22
CA ALA A 220 -18.47 7.50 7.28
C ALA A 220 -18.51 9.03 7.21
N GLU A 221 -17.71 9.73 8.03
CA GLU A 221 -17.62 11.18 8.05
C GLU A 221 -17.14 11.72 6.70
N MET A 222 -16.09 11.15 6.11
CA MET A 222 -15.58 11.57 4.82
C MET A 222 -16.65 11.43 3.72
N ARG A 223 -17.40 10.32 3.68
CA ARG A 223 -18.50 10.11 2.72
C ARG A 223 -19.60 11.17 2.86
N VAL A 224 -19.97 11.52 4.10
CA VAL A 224 -20.97 12.57 4.38
C VAL A 224 -20.47 13.92 3.92
N ARG A 225 -19.27 14.33 4.35
CA ARG A 225 -18.68 15.64 4.03
C ARG A 225 -18.51 15.87 2.51
N LEU A 226 -18.07 14.84 1.78
CA LEU A 226 -17.92 14.95 0.31
C LEU A 226 -19.28 15.02 -0.40
N ARG A 227 -20.29 14.32 0.11
CA ARG A 227 -21.67 14.43 -0.41
C ARG A 227 -22.26 15.83 -0.17
N GLU A 228 -22.01 16.44 0.98
CA GLU A 228 -22.43 17.83 1.30
C GLU A 228 -21.79 18.87 0.36
N LEU A 229 -20.63 18.56 -0.23
CA LEU A 229 -20.01 19.36 -1.29
C LEU A 229 -20.66 19.15 -2.67
N GLY A 230 -21.70 18.32 -2.76
CA GLY A 230 -22.33 17.96 -4.05
C GLY A 230 -21.49 17.01 -4.90
N LEU A 231 -20.51 16.31 -4.31
CA LEU A 231 -19.62 15.39 -5.01
C LEU A 231 -20.11 13.94 -4.90
N THR A 232 -19.91 13.18 -5.96
CA THR A 232 -20.11 11.73 -6.03
C THR A 232 -18.76 11.06 -6.36
N PRO A 233 -17.82 10.99 -5.40
CA PRO A 233 -16.48 10.45 -5.68
C PRO A 233 -16.51 8.95 -5.90
N ASN A 234 -15.49 8.45 -6.60
CA ASN A 234 -15.11 7.06 -6.54
C ASN A 234 -14.18 6.86 -5.33
N PHE A 235 -14.51 5.94 -4.45
CA PHE A 235 -13.66 5.53 -3.34
C PHE A 235 -12.94 4.23 -3.70
N VAL A 236 -11.65 4.15 -3.38
CA VAL A 236 -10.86 2.92 -3.38
C VAL A 236 -10.18 2.84 -2.01
N VAL A 237 -10.61 1.89 -1.18
CA VAL A 237 -10.06 1.63 0.15
C VAL A 237 -9.18 0.41 0.06
N VAL A 238 -7.92 0.55 0.44
CA VAL A 238 -6.91 -0.51 0.41
C VAL A 238 -6.24 -0.67 1.78
N SER A 239 -5.53 -1.76 1.97
CA SER A 239 -4.50 -1.90 2.98
C SER A 239 -3.22 -2.39 2.32
N ASP A 240 -2.09 -1.88 2.73
CA ASP A 240 -0.77 -2.23 2.24
C ASP A 240 -0.31 -3.64 2.65
N HIS A 241 -0.79 -4.11 3.81
CA HIS A 241 -0.59 -5.46 4.37
C HIS A 241 -1.63 -5.77 5.46
N GLY A 242 -1.57 -6.98 5.98
CA GLY A 242 -2.28 -7.41 7.17
C GLY A 242 -1.38 -7.39 8.41
N MET A 243 -1.61 -8.35 9.35
CA MET A 243 -0.92 -8.43 10.63
C MET A 243 -0.99 -9.85 11.18
N THR A 244 0.12 -10.38 11.72
CA THR A 244 0.14 -11.64 12.46
C THR A 244 0.61 -11.44 13.90
N ALA A 245 0.22 -12.34 14.80
CA ALA A 245 0.61 -12.27 16.21
C ALA A 245 2.08 -12.68 16.40
N THR A 246 2.81 -11.90 17.19
CA THR A 246 4.18 -12.17 17.61
C THR A 246 4.28 -12.24 19.13
N ALA A 247 5.38 -12.79 19.66
CA ALA A 247 5.61 -12.86 21.09
C ALA A 247 7.10 -13.02 21.40
N LEU A 248 7.50 -12.70 22.65
CA LEU A 248 8.90 -12.76 23.08
C LEU A 248 9.50 -14.18 23.01
N ASP A 249 8.72 -15.22 23.24
CA ASP A 249 9.13 -16.62 23.14
C ASP A 249 9.26 -17.14 21.70
N ARG A 250 8.92 -16.31 20.73
CA ARG A 250 9.04 -16.58 19.28
C ARG A 250 10.11 -15.69 18.63
N VAL A 251 11.26 -15.53 19.31
CA VAL A 251 12.38 -14.74 18.80
C VAL A 251 13.63 -15.60 18.67
N VAL A 252 14.21 -15.62 17.49
CA VAL A 252 15.55 -16.15 17.23
C VAL A 252 16.54 -15.01 17.46
N VAL A 253 17.43 -15.15 18.44
CA VAL A 253 18.41 -14.12 18.76
C VAL A 253 19.64 -14.31 17.88
N LEU A 254 19.96 -13.31 17.07
CA LEU A 254 21.07 -13.35 16.11
C LEU A 254 22.42 -13.58 16.78
N ASP A 255 22.64 -12.96 17.96
CA ASP A 255 23.89 -13.06 18.74
C ASP A 255 24.23 -14.50 19.17
N ASP A 256 23.23 -15.39 19.23
CA ASP A 256 23.43 -16.82 19.57
C ASP A 256 23.89 -17.65 18.34
N ILE A 257 23.88 -17.05 17.13
CA ILE A 257 24.21 -17.72 15.86
C ILE A 257 25.56 -17.20 15.31
N LEU A 258 25.77 -15.90 15.39
CA LEU A 258 26.97 -15.24 14.89
C LEU A 258 27.26 -13.95 15.67
N ASP A 259 28.49 -13.46 15.58
CA ASP A 259 28.85 -12.13 16.10
C ASP A 259 28.25 -11.05 15.18
N PRO A 260 27.28 -10.23 15.65
CA PRO A 260 26.65 -9.19 14.82
C PRO A 260 27.64 -8.17 14.23
N ARG A 261 28.84 -8.05 14.80
CA ARG A 261 29.88 -7.15 14.28
C ARG A 261 30.55 -7.64 12.99
N THR A 262 30.33 -8.90 12.61
CA THR A 262 30.85 -9.48 11.35
C THR A 262 29.95 -9.24 10.14
N VAL A 263 28.78 -8.64 10.37
CA VAL A 263 27.78 -8.36 9.33
C VAL A 263 27.26 -6.92 9.46
N GLN A 264 26.86 -6.33 8.34
CA GLN A 264 25.96 -5.19 8.34
C GLN A 264 24.52 -5.69 8.30
N ILE A 265 23.68 -5.19 9.17
CA ILE A 265 22.25 -5.51 9.24
C ILE A 265 21.50 -4.38 8.55
N ASP A 266 20.89 -4.69 7.41
CA ASP A 266 20.06 -3.73 6.68
C ASP A 266 18.65 -3.65 7.30
N SER A 267 18.13 -4.79 7.81
CA SER A 267 16.82 -4.89 8.45
C SER A 267 16.76 -6.10 9.37
N ASP A 268 15.95 -6.06 10.43
CA ASP A 268 15.70 -7.15 11.37
C ASP A 268 14.20 -7.23 11.77
N GLY A 269 13.79 -8.32 12.42
CA GLY A 269 12.42 -8.56 12.88
C GLY A 269 11.72 -9.69 12.12
N SER A 270 10.66 -9.41 11.41
CA SER A 270 9.91 -10.37 10.57
C SER A 270 10.70 -10.91 9.36
N LEU A 271 11.84 -10.32 9.09
CA LEU A 271 12.88 -10.78 8.19
C LEU A 271 14.22 -10.22 8.66
N LEU A 272 15.32 -10.85 8.22
CA LEU A 272 16.66 -10.35 8.46
C LEU A 272 17.40 -10.23 7.13
N ALA A 273 17.90 -9.04 6.83
CA ALA A 273 18.66 -8.74 5.62
C ALA A 273 20.09 -8.38 6.00
N LEU A 274 21.08 -9.13 5.50
CA LEU A 274 22.46 -9.09 5.94
C LEU A 274 23.44 -8.88 4.79
N ARG A 275 24.49 -8.10 5.08
CA ARG A 275 25.70 -7.97 4.23
C ARG A 275 26.92 -8.48 5.01
N PRO A 276 27.65 -9.49 4.53
CA PRO A 276 28.86 -9.93 5.20
C PRO A 276 29.93 -8.82 5.15
N LEU A 277 30.48 -8.45 6.31
CA LEU A 277 31.65 -7.59 6.42
C LEU A 277 32.94 -8.39 6.33
N THR A 278 32.83 -9.70 6.66
CA THR A 278 33.90 -10.70 6.54
C THR A 278 33.34 -12.00 5.98
N GLY A 279 34.13 -12.74 5.19
CA GLY A 279 33.68 -13.97 4.56
C GLY A 279 32.74 -13.75 3.37
N THR A 280 31.96 -14.75 3.02
CA THR A 280 31.09 -14.79 1.84
C THR A 280 29.61 -14.92 2.21
N ALA A 281 28.71 -14.65 1.25
CA ALA A 281 27.27 -14.87 1.42
C ALA A 281 26.97 -16.36 1.65
N ASP A 282 27.65 -17.28 0.99
CA ASP A 282 27.47 -18.72 1.17
C ASP A 282 27.83 -19.18 2.58
N GLU A 283 28.94 -18.71 3.13
CA GLU A 283 29.36 -18.98 4.52
C GLU A 283 28.34 -18.43 5.52
N LEU A 284 27.79 -17.24 5.24
CA LEU A 284 26.77 -16.62 6.08
C LEU A 284 25.47 -17.42 6.04
N VAL A 285 24.97 -17.80 4.88
CA VAL A 285 23.78 -18.68 4.71
C VAL A 285 23.98 -20.01 5.45
N ALA A 286 25.19 -20.59 5.38
CA ALA A 286 25.50 -21.86 6.02
C ALA A 286 25.33 -21.82 7.54
N LYS A 287 25.54 -20.66 8.20
CA LYS A 287 25.35 -20.52 9.66
C LYS A 287 23.91 -20.71 10.12
N PHE A 288 22.94 -20.52 9.21
CA PHE A 288 21.53 -20.66 9.53
C PHE A 288 20.92 -22.04 9.20
N ARG A 289 21.67 -22.96 8.57
CA ARG A 289 21.16 -24.27 8.10
C ARG A 289 20.51 -25.12 9.20
N SER A 290 21.05 -25.06 10.43
CA SER A 290 20.55 -25.84 11.57
C SER A 290 19.71 -25.00 12.54
N VAL A 291 19.49 -23.73 12.25
CA VAL A 291 18.70 -22.84 13.11
C VAL A 291 17.22 -23.12 12.87
N PRO A 292 16.47 -23.53 13.89
CA PRO A 292 15.04 -23.79 13.71
C PRO A 292 14.27 -22.49 13.47
N ARG A 293 13.10 -22.61 12.80
CA ARG A 293 12.17 -21.50 12.58
C ARG A 293 12.65 -20.41 11.60
N VAL A 294 13.77 -20.61 10.93
CA VAL A 294 14.28 -19.68 9.91
C VAL A 294 14.77 -20.44 8.67
N ARG A 295 14.72 -19.77 7.54
CA ARG A 295 15.33 -20.21 6.28
C ARG A 295 16.18 -19.09 5.72
N ALA A 296 17.44 -19.38 5.42
CA ALA A 296 18.36 -18.41 4.84
C ALA A 296 18.57 -18.66 3.34
N PHE A 297 18.70 -17.55 2.62
CA PHE A 297 18.86 -17.55 1.16
C PHE A 297 19.90 -16.50 0.77
N ARG A 298 20.63 -16.75 -0.29
CA ARG A 298 21.25 -15.65 -1.04
C ARG A 298 20.15 -14.90 -1.79
N ALA A 299 20.42 -13.66 -2.16
CA ALA A 299 19.44 -12.83 -2.87
C ALA A 299 18.96 -13.46 -4.20
N GLU A 300 19.87 -14.12 -4.93
CA GLU A 300 19.59 -14.82 -6.18
C GLU A 300 18.79 -16.12 -6.01
N ASP A 301 18.80 -16.70 -4.82
CA ASP A 301 18.11 -17.95 -4.49
C ASP A 301 16.75 -17.72 -3.80
N LEU A 302 16.35 -16.48 -3.59
CA LEU A 302 15.04 -16.17 -3.02
C LEU A 302 13.92 -16.78 -3.88
N PRO A 303 12.86 -17.32 -3.25
CA PRO A 303 11.71 -17.86 -3.98
C PRO A 303 11.15 -16.87 -5.00
N ALA A 304 10.94 -17.30 -6.23
CA ALA A 304 10.54 -16.45 -7.36
C ALA A 304 9.25 -15.61 -7.09
N HIS A 305 8.31 -16.16 -6.30
CA HIS A 305 7.07 -15.47 -5.95
C HIS A 305 7.26 -14.23 -5.08
N LEU A 306 8.42 -14.09 -4.41
CA LEU A 306 8.74 -12.88 -3.63
C LEU A 306 9.11 -11.70 -4.54
N ALA A 307 9.35 -11.93 -5.82
CA ALA A 307 9.68 -10.94 -6.84
C ALA A 307 10.85 -9.99 -6.43
N MET A 308 11.70 -10.45 -5.50
CA MET A 308 12.91 -9.75 -5.08
C MET A 308 14.07 -10.21 -5.98
N ARG A 309 14.81 -9.26 -6.52
CA ARG A 309 15.93 -9.53 -7.44
C ARG A 309 17.21 -8.89 -6.91
N PRO A 310 18.38 -9.52 -7.07
CA PRO A 310 19.66 -8.92 -6.72
C PRO A 310 19.83 -7.51 -7.29
N GLY A 311 20.40 -6.63 -6.49
CA GLY A 311 20.65 -5.24 -6.85
C GLY A 311 21.35 -4.49 -5.72
N PRO A 312 21.75 -3.24 -5.90
CA PRO A 312 22.54 -2.50 -4.92
C PRO A 312 21.82 -2.30 -3.58
N ARG A 313 20.47 -2.25 -3.61
CA ARG A 313 19.61 -2.05 -2.43
C ARG A 313 19.15 -3.36 -1.79
N VAL A 314 19.34 -4.49 -2.47
CA VAL A 314 18.97 -5.81 -1.96
C VAL A 314 20.18 -6.42 -1.26
N ALA A 315 20.06 -6.73 0.01
CA ALA A 315 21.12 -7.37 0.77
C ALA A 315 21.46 -8.75 0.17
N PRO A 316 22.74 -9.17 0.14
CA PRO A 316 23.12 -10.44 -0.45
C PRO A 316 22.60 -11.67 0.29
N VAL A 317 22.24 -11.55 1.58
CA VAL A 317 21.70 -12.66 2.38
C VAL A 317 20.39 -12.24 3.06
N TRP A 318 19.38 -13.08 2.93
CA TRP A 318 18.06 -12.94 3.54
C TRP A 318 17.75 -14.14 4.42
N VAL A 319 17.33 -13.88 5.65
CA VAL A 319 16.86 -14.90 6.56
C VAL A 319 15.39 -14.65 6.85
N LEU A 320 14.54 -15.59 6.48
CA LEU A 320 13.09 -15.51 6.58
C LEU A 320 12.64 -16.41 7.73
N PRO A 321 12.16 -15.85 8.84
CA PRO A 321 11.57 -16.63 9.91
C PRO A 321 10.20 -17.20 9.52
N ASP A 322 9.77 -18.25 10.22
CA ASP A 322 8.39 -18.72 10.14
C ASP A 322 7.43 -17.60 10.55
N GLU A 323 6.20 -17.62 10.04
CA GLU A 323 5.18 -16.62 10.38
C GLU A 323 5.01 -16.49 11.90
N GLY A 324 4.98 -15.24 12.37
CA GLY A 324 4.87 -14.91 13.79
C GLY A 324 6.16 -15.07 14.60
N TRP A 325 7.27 -15.48 13.97
CA TRP A 325 8.60 -15.50 14.55
C TRP A 325 9.40 -14.28 14.14
N HIS A 326 10.26 -13.80 15.01
CA HIS A 326 11.24 -12.77 14.71
C HIS A 326 12.66 -13.32 14.70
N ILE A 327 13.56 -12.65 13.97
CA ILE A 327 14.99 -12.80 14.08
C ILE A 327 15.64 -11.43 14.21
N ALA A 328 16.37 -11.19 15.29
CA ALA A 328 16.94 -9.88 15.59
C ALA A 328 18.16 -9.97 16.52
N PRO A 329 19.03 -8.96 16.50
CA PRO A 329 20.06 -8.80 17.55
C PRO A 329 19.45 -8.68 18.93
N ARG A 330 20.16 -9.14 19.94
CA ARG A 330 19.75 -9.05 21.36
C ARG A 330 19.38 -7.61 21.76
N ALA A 331 20.15 -6.64 21.30
CA ALA A 331 19.89 -5.22 21.56
C ALA A 331 18.53 -4.76 21.01
N THR A 332 18.13 -5.21 19.82
CA THR A 332 16.81 -4.93 19.24
C THR A 332 15.70 -5.57 20.07
N VAL A 333 15.87 -6.82 20.48
CA VAL A 333 14.89 -7.53 21.35
C VAL A 333 14.66 -6.75 22.64
N GLU A 334 15.72 -6.34 23.33
CA GLU A 334 15.63 -5.56 24.57
C GLU A 334 14.99 -4.17 24.36
N ARG A 335 15.29 -3.52 23.23
CA ARG A 335 14.65 -2.24 22.86
C ARG A 335 13.15 -2.41 22.65
N LEU A 336 12.71 -3.46 21.96
CA LEU A 336 11.29 -3.75 21.72
C LEU A 336 10.56 -4.11 23.01
N ARG A 337 11.19 -4.87 23.92
CA ARG A 337 10.63 -5.14 25.26
C ARG A 337 10.35 -3.86 26.05
N ARG A 338 11.23 -2.88 25.98
CA ARG A 338 11.02 -1.58 26.63
C ARG A 338 9.97 -0.72 25.93
N LYS A 339 9.88 -0.82 24.61
CA LYS A 339 8.93 -0.03 23.80
C LYS A 339 7.48 -0.52 23.96
N TYR A 340 7.29 -1.83 24.15
CA TYR A 340 5.98 -2.49 24.24
C TYR A 340 5.79 -3.23 25.57
N PRO A 341 5.71 -2.50 26.70
CA PRO A 341 5.65 -3.12 28.03
C PRO A 341 4.31 -3.84 28.28
N GLU A 342 3.24 -3.47 27.58
CA GLU A 342 1.88 -4.01 27.77
C GLU A 342 1.81 -5.54 27.55
N LYS A 343 2.58 -6.04 26.60
CA LYS A 343 2.69 -7.48 26.27
C LYS A 343 4.10 -8.03 26.52
N GLY A 344 4.99 -7.21 27.06
CA GLY A 344 6.39 -7.58 27.27
C GLY A 344 7.23 -7.69 25.99
N TYR A 345 6.62 -7.48 24.83
CA TYR A 345 7.21 -7.46 23.48
C TYR A 345 6.21 -6.92 22.48
N LEU A 346 6.65 -6.71 21.23
CA LEU A 346 5.79 -6.45 20.09
C LEU A 346 4.76 -7.59 19.95
N ALA A 347 3.46 -7.26 19.98
CA ALA A 347 2.38 -8.25 20.04
C ALA A 347 1.85 -8.67 18.66
N GLY A 348 2.14 -7.89 17.63
CA GLY A 348 1.85 -8.19 16.23
C GLY A 348 2.86 -7.55 15.30
N ASP A 349 3.14 -8.20 14.19
CA ASP A 349 4.03 -7.69 13.15
C ASP A 349 3.60 -8.19 11.75
N HIS A 350 4.24 -7.64 10.75
CA HIS A 350 4.06 -7.93 9.33
C HIS A 350 5.43 -7.99 8.64
N GLY A 351 5.50 -8.12 7.31
CA GLY A 351 6.76 -8.23 6.59
C GLY A 351 7.09 -9.65 6.12
N TYR A 352 6.27 -10.63 6.49
CA TYR A 352 6.43 -12.04 6.13
C TYR A 352 6.09 -12.32 4.66
N ASP A 353 6.26 -13.59 4.23
CA ASP A 353 5.88 -14.06 2.89
C ASP A 353 4.41 -13.67 2.58
N PRO A 354 4.16 -12.95 1.47
CA PRO A 354 2.81 -12.49 1.12
C PRO A 354 1.79 -13.62 0.85
N ARG A 355 2.22 -14.88 0.77
CA ARG A 355 1.31 -16.04 0.69
C ARG A 355 0.66 -16.38 2.02
N HIS A 356 1.15 -15.88 3.14
CA HIS A 356 0.42 -15.99 4.40
C HIS A 356 -0.82 -15.10 4.37
N ARG A 357 -1.98 -15.71 4.58
CA ARG A 357 -3.25 -14.96 4.53
C ARG A 357 -3.34 -13.84 5.55
N SER A 358 -2.67 -13.99 6.68
CA SER A 358 -2.55 -12.93 7.69
C SER A 358 -1.86 -11.67 7.17
N MET A 359 -1.06 -11.77 6.09
CA MET A 359 -0.44 -10.63 5.42
C MET A 359 -1.36 -9.96 4.39
N HIS A 360 -2.49 -10.60 4.02
CA HIS A 360 -3.40 -9.98 3.04
C HIS A 360 -4.15 -8.81 3.66
N GLY A 361 -4.21 -7.72 2.91
CA GLY A 361 -5.03 -6.55 3.18
C GLY A 361 -6.40 -6.62 2.50
N ILE A 362 -7.06 -5.48 2.41
CA ILE A 362 -8.37 -5.29 1.75
C ILE A 362 -8.24 -4.49 0.46
N LEU A 363 -9.17 -4.74 -0.46
CA LEU A 363 -9.53 -3.84 -1.56
C LEU A 363 -11.05 -3.74 -1.61
N ILE A 364 -11.58 -2.56 -1.29
CA ILE A 364 -13.01 -2.23 -1.34
C ILE A 364 -13.16 -0.95 -2.15
N ALA A 365 -14.09 -0.94 -3.09
CA ALA A 365 -14.30 0.19 -3.97
C ALA A 365 -15.79 0.51 -4.10
N GLU A 366 -16.16 1.80 -4.01
CA GLU A 366 -17.53 2.27 -4.14
C GLU A 366 -17.57 3.55 -4.97
N GLY A 367 -18.61 3.73 -5.75
CA GLY A 367 -18.83 4.96 -6.52
C GLY A 367 -19.44 4.68 -7.88
N PRO A 368 -19.67 5.75 -8.68
CA PRO A 368 -20.39 5.63 -9.96
C PRO A 368 -19.70 4.72 -10.98
N ALA A 369 -18.37 4.57 -10.93
CA ALA A 369 -17.62 3.74 -11.86
C ALA A 369 -17.71 2.23 -11.56
N PHE A 370 -18.09 1.81 -10.33
CA PHE A 370 -17.98 0.43 -9.89
C PHE A 370 -19.27 -0.38 -10.06
N ARG A 371 -19.10 -1.68 -10.27
CA ARG A 371 -20.21 -2.66 -10.28
C ARG A 371 -20.66 -2.92 -8.82
N ALA A 372 -21.94 -2.74 -8.53
CA ALA A 372 -22.47 -2.96 -7.19
C ALA A 372 -22.50 -4.46 -6.83
N GLY A 373 -22.11 -4.78 -5.59
CA GLY A 373 -22.13 -6.13 -5.02
C GLY A 373 -21.16 -7.10 -5.70
N HIS A 374 -20.18 -6.61 -6.47
CA HIS A 374 -19.26 -7.47 -7.21
C HIS A 374 -18.04 -7.85 -6.37
N VAL A 375 -17.72 -9.15 -6.31
CA VAL A 375 -16.57 -9.67 -5.54
C VAL A 375 -15.62 -10.40 -6.49
N VAL A 376 -14.39 -9.91 -6.59
CA VAL A 376 -13.32 -10.58 -7.36
C VAL A 376 -12.51 -11.51 -6.43
N PRO A 377 -11.81 -12.52 -7.00
CA PRO A 377 -10.85 -13.32 -6.24
C PRO A 377 -9.76 -12.46 -5.57
N GLU A 378 -8.79 -13.12 -4.93
CA GLU A 378 -7.58 -12.44 -4.45
C GLU A 378 -6.83 -11.76 -5.61
N VAL A 379 -6.30 -10.56 -5.33
CA VAL A 379 -5.62 -9.70 -6.30
C VAL A 379 -4.28 -9.23 -5.74
N SER A 380 -3.31 -8.99 -6.60
CA SER A 380 -2.02 -8.46 -6.19
C SER A 380 -2.05 -6.93 -6.03
N ALA A 381 -1.32 -6.42 -5.06
CA ALA A 381 -1.17 -4.98 -4.82
C ALA A 381 -0.68 -4.21 -6.06
N VAL A 382 0.18 -4.81 -6.90
CA VAL A 382 0.68 -4.16 -8.14
C VAL A 382 -0.41 -3.96 -9.20
N GLN A 383 -1.56 -4.65 -9.12
CA GLN A 383 -2.67 -4.46 -10.06
C GLN A 383 -3.52 -3.22 -9.75
N VAL A 384 -3.37 -2.62 -8.57
CA VAL A 384 -4.17 -1.46 -8.14
C VAL A 384 -3.86 -0.23 -8.97
N TYR A 385 -2.61 -0.01 -9.34
CA TYR A 385 -2.19 1.18 -10.10
C TYR A 385 -2.94 1.37 -11.43
N ASP A 386 -3.11 0.30 -12.22
CA ASP A 386 -3.85 0.36 -13.48
C ASP A 386 -5.34 0.70 -13.29
N LEU A 387 -5.95 0.19 -12.21
CA LEU A 387 -7.31 0.58 -11.81
C LEU A 387 -7.39 2.07 -11.48
N LEU A 388 -6.44 2.60 -10.69
CA LEU A 388 -6.39 4.03 -10.35
C LEU A 388 -6.23 4.89 -11.60
N CYS A 389 -5.34 4.53 -12.51
CA CYS A 389 -5.15 5.22 -13.79
C CYS A 389 -6.43 5.28 -14.64
N ALA A 390 -7.15 4.15 -14.71
CA ALA A 390 -8.40 4.07 -15.44
C ALA A 390 -9.48 4.99 -14.85
N LEU A 391 -9.59 5.04 -13.51
CA LEU A 391 -10.57 5.87 -12.81
C LEU A 391 -10.37 7.38 -13.02
N ILE A 392 -9.13 7.82 -13.16
CA ILE A 392 -8.82 9.25 -13.39
C ILE A 392 -8.57 9.58 -14.87
N GLY A 393 -8.70 8.58 -15.76
CA GLY A 393 -8.60 8.79 -17.22
C GLY A 393 -7.19 9.08 -17.71
N VAL A 394 -6.15 8.48 -17.09
CA VAL A 394 -4.75 8.60 -17.52
C VAL A 394 -4.19 7.25 -18.00
N LYS A 395 -3.17 7.31 -18.85
CA LYS A 395 -2.46 6.13 -19.30
C LYS A 395 -1.44 5.70 -18.23
N PRO A 396 -1.44 4.42 -17.79
CA PRO A 396 -0.46 3.94 -16.83
C PRO A 396 0.95 3.98 -17.41
N ALA A 397 1.92 4.30 -16.56
CA ALA A 397 3.34 4.10 -16.86
C ALA A 397 3.68 2.60 -16.89
N PRO A 398 4.82 2.18 -17.48
CA PRO A 398 5.24 0.79 -17.47
C PRO A 398 5.33 0.22 -16.04
N ASN A 399 4.61 -0.85 -15.78
CA ASN A 399 4.49 -1.45 -14.44
C ASN A 399 4.46 -2.98 -14.49
N ASP A 400 4.25 -3.66 -13.35
CA ASP A 400 4.17 -5.12 -13.19
C ASP A 400 2.72 -5.62 -13.07
N GLY A 401 1.75 -4.70 -12.99
CA GLY A 401 0.32 -5.01 -12.95
C GLY A 401 -0.25 -5.33 -14.32
N ASP A 402 -1.56 -5.43 -14.34
CA ASP A 402 -2.35 -5.65 -15.54
C ASP A 402 -3.73 -4.95 -15.43
N ASP A 403 -4.50 -4.97 -16.51
CA ASP A 403 -5.81 -4.33 -16.58
C ASP A 403 -6.97 -5.19 -16.01
N ARG A 404 -6.69 -6.29 -15.33
CA ARG A 404 -7.68 -7.23 -14.81
C ARG A 404 -8.68 -6.55 -13.88
N LEU A 405 -8.21 -5.80 -12.88
CA LEU A 405 -9.09 -5.10 -11.94
C LEU A 405 -10.01 -4.11 -12.64
N ARG A 406 -9.50 -3.39 -13.63
CA ARG A 406 -10.32 -2.50 -14.45
C ARG A 406 -11.46 -3.26 -15.14
N ARG A 407 -11.16 -4.39 -15.78
CA ARG A 407 -12.17 -5.19 -16.49
C ARG A 407 -13.20 -5.83 -15.57
N GLU A 408 -12.77 -6.28 -14.39
CA GLU A 408 -13.62 -7.01 -13.47
C GLU A 408 -14.46 -6.08 -12.58
N MET A 409 -13.93 -4.95 -12.10
CA MET A 409 -14.57 -4.10 -11.10
C MET A 409 -15.34 -2.92 -11.68
N LEU A 410 -14.93 -2.37 -12.84
CA LEU A 410 -15.61 -1.23 -13.46
C LEU A 410 -16.82 -1.66 -14.30
N ARG A 411 -17.81 -0.74 -14.43
CA ARG A 411 -19.03 -0.92 -15.24
C ARG A 411 -18.76 -0.99 -16.72
#